data_6b11698515fec56d23491c18a1ba2117
#
_entry.id   6b11698515fec56d23491c18a1ba2117
#
_cell.length_a   1.000
_cell.length_b   1.000
_cell.length_c   1.000
_cell.angle_alpha   90.00
_cell.angle_beta   90.00
_cell.angle_gamma   90.00
#
_symmetry.space_group_name_H-M   'P 1'
#
loop_
_entity.id
_entity.type
_entity.pdbx_description
1 polymer ?
#
loop_
_entity_poly.entity_id
_entity_poly.type
_entity_poly.pdbx_seq_one_letter_code
_entity_poly.pdbx_strand_id
1 'polypeptide(L)'
;MKIGIGINEWAKNLPTALAEACADLNIQYELIDLTNISEVEITHLAPALLYLKPAAFNLYRKLEGAGVKTLNSVAAIEVADDKSLTYKKLMAANIAQLPTQIINLSLEAMQKCFVAGGTVYKRTHGGQGRWVRLAKSTNEIEAIYNEFLTEGPGSILVQPFIEEANGQTIRVIVTGERVLACARRTATMDFRSNISAGGVQEAIVITPAEEKVALAATSALGLGHAGVDLIRTNSGPAVLEVNACPDFTSMKEIGEVNIAQEVIKTLLLK
;
A
#
# COMPACT_ATOMS: atom_id res chain seq x y z
N MET A 1 -6.61 -5.42 28.68
CA MET A 1 -6.13 -6.04 27.44
C MET A 1 -4.93 -5.23 26.98
N LYS A 2 -3.86 -5.90 26.58
CA LYS A 2 -2.61 -5.28 26.14
C LYS A 2 -2.42 -5.57 24.65
N ILE A 3 -2.03 -4.58 23.84
CA ILE A 3 -1.72 -4.76 22.43
C ILE A 3 -0.25 -4.46 22.14
N GLY A 4 0.31 -5.16 21.18
CA GLY A 4 1.66 -4.90 20.66
C GLY A 4 1.60 -3.97 19.46
N ILE A 5 2.47 -2.98 19.42
CA ILE A 5 2.67 -2.11 18.27
C ILE A 5 4.06 -2.39 17.72
N GLY A 6 4.11 -3.02 16.56
CA GLY A 6 5.37 -3.29 15.87
C GLY A 6 6.05 -2.00 15.41
N ILE A 7 7.33 -1.85 15.75
CA ILE A 7 8.14 -0.73 15.30
C ILE A 7 9.19 -1.20 14.29
N ASN A 8 9.46 -0.36 13.31
CA ASN A 8 10.52 -0.52 12.34
C ASN A 8 11.04 0.85 11.88
N GLU A 9 12.19 0.88 11.25
CA GLU A 9 12.85 2.12 10.79
C GLU A 9 12.04 2.95 9.77
N TRP A 10 11.02 2.37 9.13
CA TRP A 10 10.25 2.98 8.04
C TRP A 10 8.96 3.69 8.50
N ALA A 11 8.45 3.32 9.66
CA ALA A 11 7.18 3.81 10.19
C ALA A 11 7.39 4.86 11.31
N LYS A 12 8.21 5.87 11.06
CA LYS A 12 8.72 6.80 12.09
C LYS A 12 7.64 7.44 12.97
N ASN A 13 6.52 7.87 12.42
CA ASN A 13 5.47 8.59 13.15
C ASN A 13 4.29 7.70 13.54
N LEU A 14 4.13 6.57 12.87
CA LEU A 14 2.97 5.72 12.99
C LEU A 14 2.87 5.03 14.37
N PRO A 15 3.96 4.47 14.95
CA PRO A 15 3.94 3.91 16.29
C PRO A 15 3.53 4.93 17.35
N THR A 16 3.97 6.18 17.23
CA THR A 16 3.59 7.26 18.15
C THR A 16 2.10 7.56 18.05
N ALA A 17 1.55 7.69 16.83
CA ALA A 17 0.12 7.93 16.65
C ALA A 17 -0.76 6.79 17.20
N LEU A 18 -0.32 5.53 17.05
CA LEU A 18 -1.01 4.38 17.60
C LEU A 18 -0.90 4.31 19.13
N ALA A 19 0.25 4.66 19.71
CA ALA A 19 0.44 4.73 21.15
C ALA A 19 -0.44 5.81 21.80
N GLU A 20 -0.50 7.00 21.19
CA GLU A 20 -1.42 8.07 21.62
C GLU A 20 -2.88 7.60 21.60
N ALA A 21 -3.30 6.95 20.51
CA ALA A 21 -4.64 6.42 20.39
C ALA A 21 -4.96 5.31 21.41
N CYS A 22 -3.99 4.46 21.77
CA CYS A 22 -4.14 3.49 22.85
C CYS A 22 -4.38 4.18 24.20
N ALA A 23 -3.60 5.23 24.48
CA ALA A 23 -3.74 6.00 25.72
C ALA A 23 -5.14 6.65 25.81
N ASP A 24 -5.62 7.27 24.73
CA ASP A 24 -6.95 7.87 24.64
C ASP A 24 -8.07 6.85 24.87
N LEU A 25 -7.88 5.62 24.39
CA LEU A 25 -8.83 4.51 24.54
C LEU A 25 -8.68 3.75 25.87
N ASN A 26 -7.76 4.14 26.76
CA ASN A 26 -7.39 3.43 27.98
C ASN A 26 -6.98 1.96 27.74
N ILE A 27 -6.26 1.70 26.64
CA ILE A 27 -5.75 0.38 26.27
C ILE A 27 -4.26 0.33 26.58
N GLN A 28 -3.84 -0.71 27.29
CA GLN A 28 -2.42 -0.96 27.52
C GLN A 28 -1.75 -1.37 26.22
N TYR A 29 -0.54 -0.87 25.98
CA TYR A 29 0.25 -1.23 24.79
C TYR A 29 1.71 -1.45 25.15
N GLU A 30 2.43 -2.08 24.22
CA GLU A 30 3.89 -2.14 24.22
C GLU A 30 4.41 -1.91 22.79
N LEU A 31 5.54 -1.23 22.70
CA LEU A 31 6.28 -1.09 21.45
C LEU A 31 7.19 -2.30 21.28
N ILE A 32 7.12 -2.94 20.13
CA ILE A 32 7.83 -4.19 19.86
C ILE A 32 8.79 -3.97 18.72
N ASP A 33 10.08 -4.06 19.01
CA ASP A 33 11.12 -4.07 17.98
C ASP A 33 11.13 -5.42 17.27
N LEU A 34 10.48 -5.46 16.10
CA LEU A 34 10.35 -6.67 15.30
C LEU A 34 11.66 -7.14 14.66
N THR A 35 12.73 -6.37 14.76
CA THR A 35 14.05 -6.77 14.27
C THR A 35 14.82 -7.64 15.25
N ASN A 36 14.49 -7.55 16.56
CA ASN A 36 15.24 -8.18 17.65
C ASN A 36 14.40 -9.12 18.53
N ILE A 37 13.14 -9.37 18.19
CA ILE A 37 12.24 -10.17 19.04
C ILE A 37 12.61 -11.65 19.02
N SER A 38 12.68 -12.28 20.20
CA SER A 38 12.89 -13.71 20.36
C SER A 38 11.58 -14.52 20.26
N GLU A 39 11.67 -15.82 19.92
CA GLU A 39 10.49 -16.69 19.83
C GLU A 39 9.75 -16.84 21.19
N VAL A 40 10.45 -16.72 22.29
CA VAL A 40 9.87 -16.84 23.65
C VAL A 40 9.02 -15.60 23.98
N GLU A 41 9.41 -14.44 23.50
CA GLU A 41 8.68 -13.19 23.75
C GLU A 41 7.38 -13.11 22.94
N ILE A 42 7.32 -13.80 21.78
CA ILE A 42 6.16 -13.82 20.88
C ILE A 42 4.92 -14.40 21.58
N THR A 43 5.06 -15.44 22.40
CA THR A 43 3.93 -16.14 23.03
C THR A 43 3.20 -15.32 24.10
N HIS A 44 3.77 -14.21 24.54
CA HIS A 44 3.18 -13.30 25.53
C HIS A 44 2.45 -12.11 24.90
N LEU A 45 2.52 -11.98 23.56
CA LEU A 45 1.87 -10.89 22.83
C LEU A 45 0.46 -11.30 22.45
N ALA A 46 -0.53 -10.55 22.93
CA ALA A 46 -1.92 -10.73 22.50
C ALA A 46 -2.65 -9.40 22.54
N PRO A 47 -3.54 -9.19 21.66
CA PRO A 47 -3.45 -9.18 20.22
C PRO A 47 -2.35 -8.24 19.72
N ALA A 48 -1.80 -8.45 18.56
CA ALA A 48 -0.71 -7.62 18.02
C ALA A 48 -1.18 -6.84 16.80
N LEU A 49 -0.79 -5.57 16.75
CA LEU A 49 -0.96 -4.71 15.59
C LEU A 49 0.41 -4.53 14.97
N LEU A 50 0.55 -4.94 13.72
CA LEU A 50 1.87 -5.05 13.12
C LEU A 50 1.96 -4.27 11.83
N TYR A 51 2.90 -3.32 11.80
CA TYR A 51 3.33 -2.64 10.59
C TYR A 51 4.64 -3.24 10.11
N LEU A 52 4.64 -3.87 8.91
CA LEU A 52 5.74 -4.69 8.47
C LEU A 52 6.23 -4.48 7.09
N LYS A 53 7.49 -4.85 6.99
CA LYS A 53 8.16 -5.17 5.73
C LYS A 53 8.21 -6.68 5.48
N PRO A 54 8.39 -7.10 4.20
CA PRO A 54 8.49 -8.49 3.78
C PRO A 54 9.51 -9.32 4.56
N ALA A 55 10.61 -8.72 5.01
CA ALA A 55 11.65 -9.40 5.79
C ALA A 55 11.15 -10.02 7.11
N ALA A 56 10.00 -9.61 7.59
CA ALA A 56 9.43 -10.10 8.85
C ALA A 56 8.27 -11.11 8.66
N PHE A 57 7.95 -11.55 7.44
CA PHE A 57 6.82 -12.47 7.19
C PHE A 57 6.92 -13.79 7.97
N ASN A 58 8.12 -14.34 8.14
CA ASN A 58 8.29 -15.56 8.92
C ASN A 58 7.93 -15.36 10.39
N LEU A 59 8.30 -14.22 10.97
CA LEU A 59 7.92 -13.85 12.34
C LEU A 59 6.40 -13.73 12.47
N TYR A 60 5.75 -13.14 11.48
CA TYR A 60 4.29 -12.99 11.47
C TYR A 60 3.53 -14.29 11.39
N ARG A 61 3.96 -15.20 10.50
CA ARG A 61 3.36 -16.54 10.44
C ARG A 61 3.48 -17.26 11.79
N LYS A 62 4.61 -17.08 12.52
CA LYS A 62 4.77 -17.61 13.86
C LYS A 62 3.82 -16.97 14.87
N LEU A 63 3.66 -15.64 14.84
CA LEU A 63 2.71 -14.92 15.68
C LEU A 63 1.28 -15.39 15.44
N GLU A 64 0.83 -15.43 14.19
CA GLU A 64 -0.50 -15.92 13.84
C GLU A 64 -0.68 -17.40 14.19
N GLY A 65 0.35 -18.22 13.96
CA GLY A 65 0.35 -19.64 14.37
C GLY A 65 0.27 -19.83 15.88
N ALA A 66 0.77 -18.89 16.66
CA ALA A 66 0.64 -18.86 18.13
C ALA A 66 -0.70 -18.27 18.62
N GLY A 67 -1.62 -17.92 17.70
CA GLY A 67 -2.93 -17.37 18.02
C GLY A 67 -2.95 -15.86 18.26
N VAL A 68 -1.88 -15.15 17.94
CA VAL A 68 -1.84 -13.68 18.02
C VAL A 68 -2.66 -13.11 16.87
N LYS A 69 -3.62 -12.28 17.19
CA LYS A 69 -4.43 -11.57 16.17
C LYS A 69 -3.62 -10.44 15.56
N THR A 70 -3.56 -10.40 14.24
CA THR A 70 -2.85 -9.36 13.52
C THR A 70 -3.80 -8.51 12.67
N LEU A 71 -3.46 -7.27 12.46
CA LEU A 71 -4.11 -6.38 11.50
C LEU A 71 -3.03 -5.64 10.69
N ASN A 72 -2.80 -6.05 9.45
CA ASN A 72 -3.51 -7.09 8.67
C ASN A 72 -2.93 -8.50 8.91
N SER A 73 -3.58 -9.55 8.37
CA SER A 73 -2.99 -10.88 8.36
C SER A 73 -1.77 -10.93 7.44
N VAL A 74 -0.82 -11.82 7.76
CA VAL A 74 0.39 -11.98 6.94
C VAL A 74 0.06 -12.33 5.49
N ALA A 75 -0.90 -13.22 5.27
CA ALA A 75 -1.32 -13.61 3.92
C ALA A 75 -1.86 -12.43 3.11
N ALA A 76 -2.64 -11.53 3.72
CA ALA A 76 -3.14 -10.33 3.07
C ALA A 76 -2.01 -9.33 2.77
N ILE A 77 -1.04 -9.17 3.69
CA ILE A 77 0.12 -8.31 3.50
C ILE A 77 0.99 -8.82 2.34
N GLU A 78 1.26 -10.12 2.27
CA GLU A 78 2.05 -10.73 1.19
C GLU A 78 1.43 -10.48 -0.18
N VAL A 79 0.11 -10.62 -0.29
CA VAL A 79 -0.61 -10.31 -1.54
C VAL A 79 -0.49 -8.83 -1.90
N ALA A 80 -0.62 -7.94 -0.93
CA ALA A 80 -0.56 -6.50 -1.18
C ALA A 80 0.86 -6.00 -1.47
N ASP A 81 1.91 -6.65 -0.93
CA ASP A 81 3.31 -6.31 -1.17
C ASP A 81 3.77 -6.67 -2.59
N ASP A 82 3.20 -7.73 -3.18
CA ASP A 82 3.45 -8.10 -4.58
C ASP A 82 2.38 -7.50 -5.50
N LYS A 83 2.76 -6.47 -6.27
CA LYS A 83 1.86 -5.81 -7.23
C LYS A 83 1.27 -6.77 -8.27
N SER A 84 1.98 -7.85 -8.61
CA SER A 84 1.47 -8.85 -9.56
C SER A 84 0.38 -9.72 -8.94
N LEU A 85 0.49 -10.08 -7.67
CA LEU A 85 -0.54 -10.79 -6.93
C LEU A 85 -1.75 -9.89 -6.67
N THR A 86 -1.51 -8.65 -6.25
CA THR A 86 -2.56 -7.61 -6.14
C THR A 86 -3.36 -7.50 -7.42
N TYR A 87 -2.68 -7.29 -8.57
CA TYR A 87 -3.34 -7.19 -9.87
C TYR A 87 -4.22 -8.41 -10.19
N LYS A 88 -3.68 -9.63 -10.01
CA LYS A 88 -4.42 -10.88 -10.26
C LYS A 88 -5.65 -11.02 -9.36
N LYS A 89 -5.54 -10.68 -8.09
CA LYS A 89 -6.65 -10.73 -7.13
C LYS A 89 -7.75 -9.74 -7.48
N LEU A 90 -7.40 -8.51 -7.79
CA LEU A 90 -8.36 -7.47 -8.21
C LEU A 90 -9.05 -7.85 -9.53
N MET A 91 -8.31 -8.42 -10.49
CA MET A 91 -8.86 -8.92 -11.75
C MET A 91 -9.87 -10.05 -11.52
N ALA A 92 -9.53 -11.03 -10.68
CA ALA A 92 -10.43 -12.14 -10.34
C ALA A 92 -11.70 -11.67 -9.64
N ALA A 93 -11.65 -10.55 -8.93
CA ALA A 93 -12.79 -9.91 -8.26
C ALA A 93 -13.55 -8.91 -9.17
N ASN A 94 -13.17 -8.76 -10.43
CA ASN A 94 -13.73 -7.78 -11.38
C ASN A 94 -13.68 -6.32 -10.87
N ILE A 95 -12.60 -5.97 -10.16
CA ILE A 95 -12.40 -4.61 -9.67
C ILE A 95 -11.66 -3.79 -10.72
N ALA A 96 -12.16 -2.57 -10.96
CA ALA A 96 -11.59 -1.64 -11.93
C ALA A 96 -10.14 -1.29 -11.56
N GLN A 97 -9.22 -1.54 -12.47
CA GLN A 97 -7.79 -1.26 -12.35
C GLN A 97 -7.21 -0.94 -13.74
N LEU A 98 -6.01 -0.38 -13.77
CA LEU A 98 -5.38 -0.06 -15.05
C LEU A 98 -5.07 -1.34 -15.84
N PRO A 99 -5.20 -1.30 -17.19
CA PRO A 99 -4.69 -2.37 -18.04
C PRO A 99 -3.22 -2.64 -17.70
N THR A 100 -2.91 -3.89 -17.35
CA THR A 100 -1.58 -4.26 -16.87
C THR A 100 -1.09 -5.53 -17.55
N GLN A 101 0.12 -5.49 -18.04
CA GLN A 101 0.85 -6.68 -18.47
C GLN A 101 1.89 -7.03 -17.41
N ILE A 102 2.01 -8.31 -17.10
CA ILE A 102 3.07 -8.84 -16.23
C ILE A 102 4.03 -9.59 -17.14
N ILE A 103 5.27 -9.12 -17.21
CA ILE A 103 6.30 -9.69 -18.07
C ILE A 103 7.56 -10.00 -17.27
N ASN A 104 8.37 -10.94 -17.74
CA ASN A 104 9.73 -11.11 -17.23
C ASN A 104 10.58 -9.92 -17.66
N LEU A 105 11.45 -9.44 -16.79
CA LEU A 105 12.36 -8.33 -17.08
C LEU A 105 13.29 -8.70 -18.25
N SER A 106 13.05 -8.13 -19.42
CA SER A 106 13.90 -8.20 -20.59
C SER A 106 13.70 -6.96 -21.45
N LEU A 107 14.76 -6.46 -22.05
CA LEU A 107 14.70 -5.26 -22.88
C LEU A 107 13.73 -5.43 -24.06
N GLU A 108 13.76 -6.58 -24.74
CA GLU A 108 12.87 -6.88 -25.86
C GLU A 108 11.39 -6.87 -25.44
N ALA A 109 11.05 -7.51 -24.30
CA ALA A 109 9.68 -7.54 -23.82
C ALA A 109 9.19 -6.14 -23.41
N MET A 110 10.05 -5.35 -22.77
CA MET A 110 9.71 -3.95 -22.41
C MET A 110 9.45 -3.10 -23.65
N GLN A 111 10.29 -3.23 -24.68
CA GLN A 111 10.10 -2.50 -25.95
C GLN A 111 8.79 -2.90 -26.66
N LYS A 112 8.47 -4.20 -26.68
CA LYS A 112 7.21 -4.70 -27.28
C LYS A 112 5.95 -4.18 -26.56
N CYS A 113 6.04 -3.89 -25.28
CA CYS A 113 4.92 -3.39 -24.47
C CYS A 113 4.79 -1.86 -24.51
N PHE A 114 5.72 -1.15 -25.14
CA PHE A 114 5.67 0.31 -25.23
C PHE A 114 4.47 0.78 -26.06
N VAL A 115 3.74 1.77 -25.53
CA VAL A 115 2.60 2.40 -26.20
C VAL A 115 2.82 3.91 -26.38
N ALA A 116 2.28 4.47 -27.45
CA ALA A 116 2.28 5.92 -27.65
C ALA A 116 1.56 6.63 -26.50
N GLY A 117 2.07 7.79 -26.09
CA GLY A 117 1.59 8.51 -24.91
C GLY A 117 2.40 8.20 -23.63
N GLY A 118 3.14 7.09 -23.64
CA GLY A 118 4.03 6.70 -22.53
C GLY A 118 3.63 5.40 -21.85
N THR A 119 4.64 4.76 -21.29
CA THR A 119 4.49 3.47 -20.62
C THR A 119 5.16 3.51 -19.26
N VAL A 120 4.45 3.09 -18.22
CA VAL A 120 4.96 2.99 -16.85
C VAL A 120 5.39 1.56 -16.58
N TYR A 121 6.64 1.40 -16.19
CA TYR A 121 7.25 0.14 -15.77
C TYR A 121 7.41 0.13 -14.25
N LYS A 122 7.04 -0.97 -13.60
CA LYS A 122 7.09 -1.11 -12.14
C LYS A 122 7.68 -2.47 -11.77
N ARG A 123 8.60 -2.51 -10.81
CA ARG A 123 8.96 -3.79 -10.16
C ARG A 123 7.78 -4.30 -9.36
N THR A 124 7.66 -5.63 -9.23
CA THR A 124 6.55 -6.27 -8.48
C THR A 124 6.57 -5.91 -6.99
N HIS A 125 7.77 -5.75 -6.44
CA HIS A 125 7.98 -5.35 -5.04
C HIS A 125 8.58 -3.95 -4.93
N GLY A 126 8.43 -3.35 -3.75
CA GLY A 126 8.95 -2.04 -3.40
C GLY A 126 7.86 -0.98 -3.30
N GLY A 127 8.04 -0.11 -2.31
CA GLY A 127 7.13 0.99 -1.98
C GLY A 127 7.65 2.36 -2.40
N GLN A 128 6.84 3.39 -2.09
CA GLN A 128 7.20 4.81 -2.22
C GLN A 128 7.60 5.24 -3.64
N GLY A 129 7.17 4.51 -4.68
CA GLY A 129 7.51 4.81 -6.07
C GLY A 129 8.99 4.57 -6.45
N ARG A 130 9.78 3.93 -5.58
CA ARG A 130 11.23 3.71 -5.81
C ARG A 130 11.52 3.02 -7.14
N TRP A 131 10.74 2.01 -7.49
CA TRP A 131 10.91 1.20 -8.70
C TRP A 131 9.74 1.42 -9.68
N VAL A 132 9.38 2.68 -9.91
CA VAL A 132 8.36 3.10 -10.88
C VAL A 132 9.00 4.09 -11.84
N ARG A 133 8.98 3.78 -13.13
CA ARG A 133 9.59 4.60 -14.19
C ARG A 133 8.62 4.78 -15.34
N LEU A 134 8.62 5.97 -15.90
CA LEU A 134 7.89 6.33 -17.12
C LEU A 134 8.87 6.41 -18.28
N ALA A 135 8.58 5.70 -19.38
CA ALA A 135 9.20 5.93 -20.67
C ALA A 135 8.21 6.67 -21.57
N LYS A 136 8.61 7.80 -22.12
CA LYS A 136 7.86 8.55 -23.15
C LYS A 136 8.35 8.24 -24.56
N SER A 137 9.51 7.58 -24.65
CA SER A 137 10.09 7.12 -25.90
C SER A 137 10.77 5.74 -25.74
N THR A 138 10.95 5.04 -26.82
CA THR A 138 11.65 3.75 -26.81
C THR A 138 13.14 3.89 -26.40
N ASN A 139 13.74 5.05 -26.61
CA ASN A 139 15.15 5.30 -26.24
C ASN A 139 15.36 5.34 -24.72
N GLU A 140 14.31 5.61 -23.93
CA GLU A 140 14.39 5.63 -22.48
C GLU A 140 14.31 4.25 -21.84
N ILE A 141 13.81 3.24 -22.59
CA ILE A 141 13.53 1.90 -22.07
C ILE A 141 14.81 1.18 -21.66
N GLU A 142 15.89 1.33 -22.43
CA GLU A 142 17.16 0.66 -22.12
C GLU A 142 17.76 1.14 -20.79
N ALA A 143 17.68 2.42 -20.50
CA ALA A 143 18.12 2.98 -19.23
C ALA A 143 17.29 2.43 -18.05
N ILE A 144 15.96 2.34 -18.21
CA ILE A 144 15.04 1.76 -17.23
C ILE A 144 15.33 0.27 -17.01
N TYR A 145 15.57 -0.47 -18.10
CA TYR A 145 15.93 -1.88 -18.04
C TYR A 145 17.22 -2.10 -17.25
N ASN A 146 18.26 -1.33 -17.55
CA ASN A 146 19.56 -1.44 -16.88
C ASN A 146 19.43 -1.08 -15.38
N GLU A 147 18.64 -0.05 -15.04
CA GLU A 147 18.36 0.29 -13.66
C GLU A 147 17.61 -0.85 -12.93
N PHE A 148 16.56 -1.39 -13.54
CA PHE A 148 15.81 -2.48 -12.93
C PHE A 148 16.63 -3.76 -12.74
N LEU A 149 17.60 -4.00 -13.64
CA LEU A 149 18.48 -5.16 -13.58
C LEU A 149 19.42 -5.13 -12.36
N THR A 150 19.66 -3.96 -11.76
CA THR A 150 20.47 -3.84 -10.53
C THR A 150 19.85 -4.58 -9.33
N GLU A 151 18.53 -4.77 -9.32
CA GLU A 151 17.81 -5.57 -8.31
C GLU A 151 17.72 -7.06 -8.72
N GLY A 152 18.40 -7.46 -9.79
CA GLY A 152 18.36 -8.81 -10.32
C GLY A 152 17.19 -9.10 -11.26
N PRO A 153 17.11 -10.32 -11.78
CA PRO A 153 16.02 -10.76 -12.64
C PRO A 153 14.69 -10.80 -11.88
N GLY A 154 13.58 -10.86 -12.60
CA GLY A 154 12.24 -10.99 -12.00
C GLY A 154 11.16 -10.46 -12.93
N SER A 155 9.94 -10.47 -12.46
CA SER A 155 8.81 -9.92 -13.19
C SER A 155 8.63 -8.42 -12.93
N ILE A 156 8.07 -7.74 -13.91
CA ILE A 156 7.66 -6.33 -13.82
C ILE A 156 6.23 -6.17 -14.32
N LEU A 157 5.58 -5.12 -13.86
CA LEU A 157 4.29 -4.67 -14.36
C LEU A 157 4.53 -3.57 -15.40
N VAL A 158 3.74 -3.61 -16.46
CA VAL A 158 3.73 -2.62 -17.53
C VAL A 158 2.32 -2.07 -17.68
N GLN A 159 2.17 -0.75 -17.59
CA GLN A 159 0.90 -0.04 -17.64
C GLN A 159 0.99 1.15 -18.59
N PRO A 160 -0.11 1.54 -19.28
CA PRO A 160 -0.13 2.81 -19.99
C PRO A 160 0.03 3.98 -19.00
N PHE A 161 0.68 5.03 -19.44
CA PHE A 161 0.65 6.30 -18.71
C PHE A 161 -0.73 6.96 -18.89
N ILE A 162 -1.33 7.42 -17.81
CA ILE A 162 -2.67 8.04 -17.82
C ILE A 162 -2.48 9.55 -17.79
N GLU A 163 -2.40 10.14 -18.98
CA GLU A 163 -2.12 11.58 -19.13
C GLU A 163 -3.29 12.43 -18.60
N GLU A 164 -4.53 11.98 -18.79
CA GLU A 164 -5.73 12.67 -18.31
C GLU A 164 -5.82 12.76 -16.78
N ALA A 165 -5.08 11.95 -16.05
CA ALA A 165 -4.98 12.07 -14.59
C ALA A 165 -4.16 13.30 -14.16
N ASN A 166 -3.43 13.93 -15.08
CA ASN A 166 -2.66 15.14 -14.84
C ASN A 166 -1.74 15.07 -13.60
N GLY A 167 -1.06 13.94 -13.43
CA GLY A 167 -0.18 13.69 -12.29
C GLY A 167 -0.90 13.57 -10.94
N GLN A 168 -2.21 13.32 -10.95
CA GLN A 168 -3.01 13.22 -9.74
C GLN A 168 -3.40 11.78 -9.44
N THR A 169 -3.40 11.44 -8.15
CA THR A 169 -3.98 10.20 -7.60
C THR A 169 -4.82 10.54 -6.36
N ILE A 170 -5.66 9.61 -5.97
CA ILE A 170 -6.48 9.73 -4.75
C ILE A 170 -6.01 8.66 -3.78
N ARG A 171 -5.53 9.06 -2.61
CA ARG A 171 -5.29 8.16 -1.47
C ARG A 171 -6.56 8.05 -0.66
N VAL A 172 -7.05 6.82 -0.52
CA VAL A 172 -8.21 6.47 0.33
C VAL A 172 -7.72 5.59 1.48
N ILE A 173 -7.97 6.01 2.72
CA ILE A 173 -7.72 5.19 3.90
C ILE A 173 -8.99 4.42 4.23
N VAL A 174 -8.90 3.09 4.16
CA VAL A 174 -9.98 2.16 4.49
C VAL A 174 -9.61 1.43 5.78
N THR A 175 -10.55 1.29 6.71
CA THR A 175 -10.40 0.48 7.92
C THR A 175 -11.73 -0.20 8.24
N GLY A 176 -11.69 -1.52 8.39
CA GLY A 176 -12.91 -2.32 8.38
C GLY A 176 -13.63 -2.18 7.04
N GLU A 177 -14.91 -1.82 7.11
CA GLU A 177 -15.76 -1.59 5.94
C GLU A 177 -16.04 -0.10 5.69
N ARG A 178 -15.16 0.79 6.16
CA ARG A 178 -15.38 2.25 6.14
C ARG A 178 -14.20 2.97 5.54
N VAL A 179 -14.48 4.00 4.75
CA VAL A 179 -13.51 5.01 4.36
C VAL A 179 -13.39 6.02 5.51
N LEU A 180 -12.17 6.25 5.98
CA LEU A 180 -11.91 7.16 7.11
C LEU A 180 -11.35 8.51 6.67
N ALA A 181 -10.55 8.54 5.60
CA ALA A 181 -9.96 9.76 5.08
C ALA A 181 -9.64 9.61 3.58
N CYS A 182 -9.71 10.73 2.86
CA CYS A 182 -9.40 10.79 1.44
C CYS A 182 -8.60 12.04 1.14
N ALA A 183 -7.54 11.88 0.33
CA ALA A 183 -6.71 12.99 -0.13
C ALA A 183 -6.40 12.86 -1.61
N ARG A 184 -6.48 13.96 -2.33
CA ARG A 184 -5.87 14.10 -3.65
C ARG A 184 -4.38 14.32 -3.47
N ARG A 185 -3.57 13.55 -4.16
CA ARG A 185 -2.11 13.69 -4.24
C ARG A 185 -1.76 14.19 -5.63
N THR A 186 -0.96 15.24 -5.70
CA THR A 186 -0.54 15.83 -6.97
C THR A 186 0.98 15.78 -7.06
N ALA A 187 1.47 15.28 -8.18
CA ALA A 187 2.88 15.26 -8.53
C ALA A 187 3.43 16.68 -8.70
N THR A 188 4.65 16.93 -8.22
CA THR A 188 5.31 18.26 -8.30
C THR A 188 6.66 18.20 -8.98
N MET A 189 7.40 17.11 -8.85
CA MET A 189 8.77 16.98 -9.37
C MET A 189 8.82 16.12 -10.64
N ASP A 190 8.07 15.02 -10.65
CA ASP A 190 7.95 14.12 -11.79
C ASP A 190 6.49 13.63 -11.91
N PHE A 191 6.22 12.53 -12.61
CA PHE A 191 4.86 12.00 -12.78
C PHE A 191 4.30 11.29 -11.54
N ARG A 192 5.11 11.03 -10.50
CA ARG A 192 4.71 10.31 -9.29
C ARG A 192 4.12 11.26 -8.26
N SER A 193 2.92 10.98 -7.81
CA SER A 193 2.21 11.79 -6.80
C SER A 193 2.53 11.38 -5.35
N ASN A 194 3.45 10.44 -5.14
CA ASN A 194 3.85 10.00 -3.80
C ASN A 194 4.41 11.16 -2.97
N ILE A 195 3.99 11.28 -1.71
CA ILE A 195 4.51 12.30 -0.78
C ILE A 195 6.02 12.17 -0.59
N SER A 196 6.53 10.93 -0.52
CA SER A 196 7.98 10.66 -0.44
C SER A 196 8.78 11.10 -1.67
N ALA A 197 8.12 11.31 -2.82
CA ALA A 197 8.69 11.86 -4.04
C ALA A 197 8.45 13.38 -4.19
N GLY A 198 8.02 14.05 -3.13
CA GLY A 198 7.75 15.49 -3.12
C GLY A 198 6.33 15.88 -3.53
N GLY A 199 5.43 14.93 -3.75
CA GLY A 199 4.03 15.22 -4.04
C GLY A 199 3.35 16.00 -2.91
N VAL A 200 2.35 16.78 -3.25
CA VAL A 200 1.50 17.50 -2.29
C VAL A 200 0.16 16.79 -2.15
N GLN A 201 -0.50 16.97 -1.00
CA GLN A 201 -1.84 16.39 -0.78
C GLN A 201 -2.81 17.41 -0.20
N GLU A 202 -4.08 17.25 -0.54
CA GLU A 202 -5.18 18.04 -0.03
C GLU A 202 -6.39 17.15 0.25
N ALA A 203 -7.18 17.51 1.27
CA ALA A 203 -8.43 16.83 1.59
C ALA A 203 -9.42 16.94 0.43
N ILE A 204 -10.10 15.85 0.11
CA ILE A 204 -11.18 15.84 -0.87
C ILE A 204 -12.35 14.98 -0.41
N VAL A 205 -13.52 15.26 -0.97
CA VAL A 205 -14.65 14.34 -0.92
C VAL A 205 -14.58 13.45 -2.16
N ILE A 206 -14.62 12.14 -1.96
CA ILE A 206 -14.64 11.17 -3.06
C ILE A 206 -16.06 10.88 -3.54
N THR A 207 -16.18 10.43 -4.77
CA THR A 207 -17.46 10.00 -5.36
C THR A 207 -17.88 8.63 -4.80
N PRO A 208 -19.17 8.28 -4.83
CA PRO A 208 -19.63 6.94 -4.45
C PRO A 208 -18.97 5.81 -5.28
N ALA A 209 -18.59 6.09 -6.53
CA ALA A 209 -17.88 5.12 -7.38
C ALA A 209 -16.44 4.89 -6.88
N GLU A 210 -15.74 5.94 -6.45
CA GLU A 210 -14.39 5.84 -5.88
C GLU A 210 -14.41 5.11 -4.55
N GLU A 211 -15.38 5.43 -3.67
CA GLU A 211 -15.58 4.74 -2.41
C GLU A 211 -15.82 3.24 -2.62
N LYS A 212 -16.77 2.90 -3.51
CA LYS A 212 -17.08 1.50 -3.85
C LYS A 212 -15.84 0.73 -4.32
N VAL A 213 -15.04 1.32 -5.21
CA VAL A 213 -13.82 0.69 -5.73
C VAL A 213 -12.79 0.49 -4.61
N ALA A 214 -12.58 1.49 -3.74
CA ALA A 214 -11.63 1.39 -2.64
C ALA A 214 -12.02 0.31 -1.62
N LEU A 215 -13.28 0.25 -1.20
CA LEU A 215 -13.80 -0.77 -0.29
C LEU A 215 -13.71 -2.17 -0.90
N ALA A 216 -14.11 -2.32 -2.17
CA ALA A 216 -14.04 -3.60 -2.87
C ALA A 216 -12.59 -4.09 -3.02
N ALA A 217 -11.64 -3.21 -3.33
CA ALA A 217 -10.23 -3.55 -3.44
C ALA A 217 -9.65 -4.02 -2.11
N THR A 218 -9.95 -3.32 -1.02
CA THR A 218 -9.52 -3.71 0.34
C THR A 218 -10.06 -5.09 0.73
N SER A 219 -11.35 -5.32 0.50
CA SER A 219 -12.03 -6.59 0.78
C SER A 219 -11.46 -7.75 -0.06
N ALA A 220 -11.26 -7.55 -1.36
CA ALA A 220 -10.73 -8.59 -2.26
C ALA A 220 -9.32 -9.06 -1.89
N LEU A 221 -8.52 -8.20 -1.25
CA LEU A 221 -7.19 -8.56 -0.75
C LEU A 221 -7.22 -9.12 0.68
N GLY A 222 -8.39 -9.17 1.33
CA GLY A 222 -8.53 -9.63 2.72
C GLY A 222 -7.93 -8.68 3.74
N LEU A 223 -7.81 -7.39 3.40
CA LEU A 223 -7.23 -6.38 4.28
C LEU A 223 -8.31 -5.80 5.21
N GLY A 224 -7.98 -5.67 6.49
CA GLY A 224 -8.82 -4.94 7.45
C GLY A 224 -8.43 -3.48 7.60
N HIS A 225 -7.24 -3.10 7.10
CA HIS A 225 -6.76 -1.73 7.03
C HIS A 225 -5.89 -1.55 5.79
N ALA A 226 -6.16 -0.53 4.98
CA ALA A 226 -5.46 -0.30 3.73
C ALA A 226 -5.42 1.17 3.32
N GLY A 227 -4.38 1.51 2.57
CA GLY A 227 -4.32 2.73 1.77
C GLY A 227 -4.48 2.38 0.29
N VAL A 228 -5.62 2.71 -0.28
CA VAL A 228 -5.91 2.47 -1.69
C VAL A 228 -5.56 3.72 -2.49
N ASP A 229 -4.68 3.58 -3.46
CA ASP A 229 -4.41 4.64 -4.43
C ASP A 229 -5.29 4.41 -5.67
N LEU A 230 -6.14 5.38 -5.95
CA LEU A 230 -6.99 5.41 -7.14
C LEU A 230 -6.46 6.42 -8.13
N ILE A 231 -6.73 6.16 -9.41
CA ILE A 231 -6.50 7.10 -10.50
C ILE A 231 -7.82 7.31 -11.27
N ARG A 232 -8.12 8.55 -11.62
CA ARG A 232 -9.25 8.89 -12.46
C ARG A 232 -8.87 8.69 -13.90
N THR A 233 -9.69 7.91 -14.61
CA THR A 233 -9.56 7.70 -16.06
C THR A 233 -10.85 8.14 -16.76
N ASN A 234 -10.81 8.28 -18.08
CA ASN A 234 -12.01 8.57 -18.88
C ASN A 234 -13.12 7.50 -18.74
N SER A 235 -12.76 6.29 -18.26
CA SER A 235 -13.71 5.19 -18.01
C SER A 235 -14.18 5.11 -16.54
N GLY A 236 -13.73 6.03 -15.69
CA GLY A 236 -14.03 6.06 -14.25
C GLY A 236 -12.82 5.80 -13.36
N PRO A 237 -13.02 5.64 -12.04
CA PRO A 237 -11.93 5.39 -11.10
C PRO A 237 -11.36 3.97 -11.28
N ALA A 238 -10.04 3.86 -11.24
CA ALA A 238 -9.32 2.59 -11.30
C ALA A 238 -8.30 2.48 -10.15
N VAL A 239 -8.11 1.27 -9.62
CA VAL A 239 -7.06 1.01 -8.62
C VAL A 239 -5.70 1.10 -9.29
N LEU A 240 -4.82 1.89 -8.69
CA LEU A 240 -3.42 2.02 -9.07
C LEU A 240 -2.51 1.16 -8.18
N GLU A 241 -2.77 1.16 -6.87
CA GLU A 241 -2.01 0.41 -5.87
C GLU A 241 -2.85 0.23 -4.59
N VAL A 242 -2.60 -0.86 -3.85
CA VAL A 242 -3.16 -1.07 -2.51
C VAL A 242 -2.02 -1.34 -1.53
N ASN A 243 -1.96 -0.54 -0.47
CA ASN A 243 -0.94 -0.63 0.57
C ASN A 243 -1.54 -1.23 1.84
N ALA A 244 -1.04 -2.37 2.28
CA ALA A 244 -1.50 -3.04 3.51
C ALA A 244 -1.06 -2.32 4.79
N CYS A 245 -0.04 -1.49 4.71
CA CYS A 245 0.52 -0.75 5.85
C CYS A 245 0.68 0.73 5.46
N PRO A 246 -0.43 1.46 5.26
CA PRO A 246 -0.35 2.85 4.85
C PRO A 246 0.15 3.74 5.99
N ASP A 247 1.09 4.63 5.70
CA ASP A 247 1.32 5.76 6.58
C ASP A 247 0.16 6.75 6.40
N PHE A 248 -0.63 6.87 7.46
CA PHE A 248 -1.77 7.78 7.53
C PHE A 248 -1.48 9.04 8.37
N THR A 249 -0.28 9.17 8.93
CA THR A 249 0.02 10.29 9.85
C THR A 249 -0.05 11.65 9.16
N SER A 250 0.29 11.71 7.87
CA SER A 250 0.10 12.91 7.06
C SER A 250 -1.37 13.24 6.74
N MET A 251 -2.30 12.33 7.08
CA MET A 251 -3.74 12.50 6.87
C MET A 251 -4.51 12.70 8.19
N LYS A 252 -3.80 12.87 9.32
CA LYS A 252 -4.39 13.02 10.67
C LYS A 252 -5.45 14.12 10.75
N GLU A 253 -5.27 15.20 10.00
CA GLU A 253 -6.16 16.37 10.00
C GLU A 253 -7.17 16.37 8.82
N ILE A 254 -7.13 15.33 7.97
CA ILE A 254 -7.96 15.26 6.76
C ILE A 254 -9.30 14.56 7.02
N GLY A 255 -9.36 13.66 8.00
CA GLY A 255 -10.56 12.90 8.34
C GLY A 255 -11.36 13.52 9.50
N GLU A 256 -12.64 13.16 9.61
CA GLU A 256 -13.50 13.53 10.73
C GLU A 256 -13.23 12.67 11.98
N VAL A 257 -12.49 11.57 11.83
CA VAL A 257 -12.23 10.58 12.88
C VAL A 257 -10.73 10.36 13.08
N ASN A 258 -10.37 9.98 14.30
CA ASN A 258 -8.99 9.57 14.59
C ASN A 258 -8.72 8.20 13.95
N ILE A 259 -7.97 8.19 12.83
CA ILE A 259 -7.65 6.98 12.06
C ILE A 259 -6.97 5.93 12.96
N ALA A 260 -6.04 6.32 13.81
CA ALA A 260 -5.32 5.40 14.70
C ALA A 260 -6.28 4.69 15.67
N GLN A 261 -7.23 5.42 16.25
CA GLN A 261 -8.25 4.81 17.13
C GLN A 261 -9.13 3.80 16.38
N GLU A 262 -9.55 4.10 15.14
CA GLU A 262 -10.37 3.19 14.34
C GLU A 262 -9.57 1.93 13.93
N VAL A 263 -8.28 2.06 13.65
CA VAL A 263 -7.38 0.92 13.42
C VAL A 263 -7.30 0.01 14.65
N ILE A 264 -7.12 0.59 15.85
CA ILE A 264 -7.07 -0.17 17.11
C ILE A 264 -8.42 -0.86 17.39
N LYS A 265 -9.54 -0.15 17.26
CA LYS A 265 -10.88 -0.74 17.43
C LYS A 265 -11.10 -1.91 16.47
N THR A 266 -10.67 -1.77 15.22
CA THR A 266 -10.80 -2.84 14.20
C THR A 266 -9.97 -4.07 14.55
N LEU A 267 -8.74 -3.89 15.08
CA LEU A 267 -7.94 -5.00 15.60
C LEU A 267 -8.65 -5.75 16.74
N LEU A 268 -9.31 -5.02 17.63
CA LEU A 268 -9.96 -5.60 18.80
C LEU A 268 -11.26 -6.34 18.49
N LEU A 269 -11.89 -6.04 17.35
CA LEU A 269 -13.10 -6.72 16.90
C LEU A 269 -12.81 -8.05 16.18
N LYS A 270 -11.57 -8.30 15.76
CA LYS A 270 -11.11 -9.57 15.20
C LYS A 270 -10.86 -10.61 16.29
#